data_06b504035370740598446223df74fbc0
#
_entry.id   06b504035370740598446223df74fbc0
#
_cell.length_a   1.000
_cell.length_b   1.000
_cell.length_c   1.000
_cell.angle_alpha   90.00
_cell.angle_beta   90.00
_cell.angle_gamma   90.00
#
_symmetry.space_group_name_H-M   'P 1'
#
loop_
_entity.id
_entity.type
_entity.pdbx_description
1 polymer ?
#
loop_
_entity_poly.entity_id
_entity_poly.type
_entity_poly.pdbx_seq_one_letter_code
_entity_poly.pdbx_strand_id
1 'polypeptide(L)'
;MATLPYPVAGHDEVDRIVAAWGRERPDLDVAPIGVFSRVSRLARLLDLARRTSFGVSELDTWEFDVLSALRRSGSPYRLSPGALITQTLVTSGTMTNRIDRLTERGLVRRLPTPGDRRGVLVELTVAGLEAVDRAMAALLDTERGLLGTLPEPDRDRLAALLGALLVRVEGHPSEAAAGPDAY
;
A
#
# COMPACT_ATOMS: atom_id res chain seq x y z
N MET A 1 -0.33 -27.78 -23.43
CA MET A 1 0.22 -27.43 -22.11
C MET A 1 1.46 -26.57 -22.32
N ALA A 2 1.38 -25.27 -22.12
CA ALA A 2 2.53 -24.38 -22.24
C ALA A 2 3.36 -24.52 -20.96
N THR A 3 4.55 -25.05 -21.08
CA THR A 3 5.53 -25.14 -19.99
C THR A 3 5.95 -23.71 -19.61
N LEU A 4 5.70 -23.31 -18.38
CA LEU A 4 6.17 -22.03 -17.87
C LEU A 4 7.71 -22.01 -17.90
N PRO A 5 8.34 -20.93 -18.41
CA PRO A 5 9.80 -20.88 -18.64
C PRO A 5 10.64 -20.67 -17.37
N TYR A 6 10.05 -20.78 -16.17
CA TYR A 6 10.74 -20.57 -14.90
C TYR A 6 10.86 -21.90 -14.15
N PRO A 7 12.05 -22.27 -13.66
CA PRO A 7 12.16 -23.31 -12.66
C PRO A 7 11.43 -22.79 -11.40
N VAL A 8 10.25 -23.35 -11.12
CA VAL A 8 9.57 -23.13 -9.84
C VAL A 8 10.44 -23.78 -8.77
N ALA A 9 11.27 -22.99 -8.14
CA ALA A 9 12.07 -23.41 -7.00
C ALA A 9 11.11 -23.62 -5.81
N GLY A 10 10.62 -24.84 -5.65
CA GLY A 10 9.80 -25.25 -4.51
C GLY A 10 8.29 -25.04 -4.74
N HIS A 11 7.51 -26.04 -4.34
CA HIS A 11 6.06 -25.89 -4.19
C HIS A 11 5.77 -25.08 -2.92
N ASP A 12 5.04 -23.98 -3.08
CA ASP A 12 4.57 -23.21 -1.93
C ASP A 12 3.23 -23.74 -1.41
N GLU A 13 2.71 -23.15 -0.33
CA GLU A 13 1.42 -23.52 0.25
C GLU A 13 0.26 -23.31 -0.72
N VAL A 14 0.36 -22.32 -1.63
CA VAL A 14 -0.71 -22.04 -2.59
C VAL A 14 -0.81 -23.15 -3.62
N ASP A 15 0.29 -23.77 -4.03
CA ASP A 15 0.27 -24.93 -4.94
C ASP A 15 -0.50 -26.10 -4.31
N ARG A 16 -0.33 -26.33 -2.99
CA ARG A 16 -1.08 -27.35 -2.26
C ARG A 16 -2.57 -27.04 -2.21
N ILE A 17 -2.93 -25.77 -2.00
CA ILE A 17 -4.33 -25.31 -2.00
C ILE A 17 -4.97 -25.50 -3.37
N VAL A 18 -4.29 -25.07 -4.45
CA VAL A 18 -4.80 -25.23 -5.82
C VAL A 18 -4.97 -26.70 -6.17
N ALA A 19 -4.00 -27.55 -5.85
CA ALA A 19 -4.09 -28.99 -6.08
C ALA A 19 -5.24 -29.64 -5.29
N ALA A 20 -5.48 -29.22 -4.04
CA ALA A 20 -6.58 -29.74 -3.24
C ALA A 20 -7.94 -29.37 -3.85
N TRP A 21 -8.14 -28.09 -4.21
CA TRP A 21 -9.37 -27.66 -4.87
C TRP A 21 -9.59 -28.35 -6.22
N GLY A 22 -8.54 -28.54 -7.04
CA GLY A 22 -8.64 -29.26 -8.31
C GLY A 22 -9.06 -30.72 -8.17
N ARG A 23 -8.75 -31.37 -7.02
CA ARG A 23 -9.23 -32.72 -6.71
C ARG A 23 -10.69 -32.75 -6.25
N GLU A 24 -11.07 -31.79 -5.38
CA GLU A 24 -12.42 -31.76 -4.79
C GLU A 24 -13.46 -31.17 -5.74
N ARG A 25 -13.05 -30.25 -6.61
CA ARG A 25 -13.93 -29.57 -7.57
C ARG A 25 -13.29 -29.53 -8.95
N PRO A 26 -13.18 -30.68 -9.62
CA PRO A 26 -12.58 -30.77 -10.98
C PRO A 26 -13.42 -30.06 -12.06
N ASP A 27 -14.65 -29.69 -11.73
CA ASP A 27 -15.57 -28.90 -12.56
C ASP A 27 -15.26 -27.40 -12.58
N LEU A 28 -14.40 -26.89 -11.65
CA LEU A 28 -14.06 -25.48 -11.54
C LEU A 28 -12.67 -25.17 -12.10
N ASP A 29 -12.55 -24.01 -12.76
CA ASP A 29 -11.23 -23.43 -13.05
C ASP A 29 -10.68 -22.79 -11.78
N VAL A 30 -9.70 -23.44 -11.14
CA VAL A 30 -9.06 -22.99 -9.91
C VAL A 30 -7.78 -22.18 -10.15
N ALA A 31 -7.39 -21.92 -11.40
CA ALA A 31 -6.18 -21.17 -11.74
C ALA A 31 -6.11 -19.75 -11.10
N PRO A 32 -7.22 -18.99 -10.97
CA PRO A 32 -7.19 -17.68 -10.30
C PRO A 32 -6.74 -17.75 -8.84
N ILE A 33 -6.97 -18.84 -8.13
CA ILE A 33 -6.51 -19.05 -6.74
C ILE A 33 -4.98 -18.95 -6.68
N GLY A 34 -4.28 -19.49 -7.68
CA GLY A 34 -2.83 -19.45 -7.80
C GLY A 34 -2.26 -18.03 -7.78
N VAL A 35 -2.99 -17.07 -8.37
CA VAL A 35 -2.57 -15.65 -8.38
C VAL A 35 -3.00 -14.94 -7.11
N PHE A 36 -4.30 -14.89 -6.81
CA PHE A 36 -4.83 -14.04 -5.75
C PHE A 36 -4.48 -14.51 -4.35
N SER A 37 -4.32 -15.81 -4.13
CA SER A 37 -3.81 -16.31 -2.84
C SER A 37 -2.36 -15.87 -2.59
N ARG A 38 -1.50 -15.87 -3.62
CA ARG A 38 -0.12 -15.36 -3.50
C ARG A 38 -0.11 -13.86 -3.24
N VAL A 39 -0.92 -13.08 -3.97
CA VAL A 39 -1.07 -11.63 -3.73
C VAL A 39 -1.49 -11.35 -2.29
N SER A 40 -2.52 -12.04 -1.78
CA SER A 40 -3.02 -11.86 -0.42
C SER A 40 -1.98 -12.23 0.65
N ARG A 41 -1.21 -13.31 0.42
CA ARG A 41 -0.13 -13.71 1.35
C ARG A 41 1.03 -12.72 1.33
N LEU A 42 1.44 -12.29 0.14
CA LEU A 42 2.49 -11.27 0.00
C LEU A 42 2.07 -9.95 0.65
N ALA A 43 0.84 -9.47 0.44
CA ALA A 43 0.34 -8.25 1.07
C ALA A 43 0.46 -8.31 2.60
N ARG A 44 0.07 -9.44 3.21
CA ARG A 44 0.18 -9.64 4.67
C ARG A 44 1.64 -9.62 5.16
N LEU A 45 2.55 -10.26 4.42
CA LEU A 45 3.98 -10.29 4.77
C LEU A 45 4.62 -8.91 4.61
N LEU A 46 4.25 -8.17 3.56
CA LEU A 46 4.69 -6.80 3.33
C LEU A 46 4.18 -5.86 4.42
N ASP A 47 2.93 -5.99 4.87
CA ASP A 47 2.41 -5.20 5.99
C ASP A 47 3.21 -5.43 7.27
N LEU A 48 3.59 -6.67 7.56
CA LEU A 48 4.43 -6.99 8.72
C LEU A 48 5.83 -6.38 8.56
N ALA A 49 6.44 -6.51 7.39
CA ALA A 49 7.75 -5.94 7.09
C ALA A 49 7.74 -4.40 7.21
N ARG A 50 6.68 -3.73 6.71
CA ARG A 50 6.48 -2.29 6.84
C ARG A 50 6.42 -1.83 8.28
N ARG A 51 5.63 -2.51 9.12
CA ARG A 51 5.55 -2.18 10.56
C ARG A 51 6.91 -2.26 11.23
N THR A 52 7.70 -3.27 10.90
CA THR A 52 9.06 -3.43 11.43
C THR A 52 9.98 -2.30 10.96
N SER A 53 9.94 -1.95 9.67
CA SER A 53 10.76 -0.88 9.09
C SER A 53 10.42 0.49 9.68
N PHE A 54 9.13 0.78 9.91
CA PHE A 54 8.69 2.05 10.48
C PHE A 54 8.98 2.16 11.98
N GLY A 55 9.06 1.04 12.71
CA GLY A 55 9.45 1.02 14.12
C GLY A 55 10.83 1.64 14.37
N VAL A 56 11.76 1.59 13.41
CA VAL A 56 13.07 2.26 13.49
C VAL A 56 12.94 3.80 13.53
N SER A 57 11.87 4.33 12.94
CA SER A 57 11.59 5.78 12.91
C SER A 57 10.49 6.19 13.89
N GLU A 58 10.06 5.27 14.77
CA GLU A 58 8.97 5.47 15.73
C GLU A 58 7.66 5.93 15.08
N LEU A 59 7.41 5.50 13.83
CA LEU A 59 6.19 5.82 13.10
C LEU A 59 5.26 4.60 13.03
N ASP A 60 3.98 4.85 13.25
CA ASP A 60 2.92 3.93 12.84
C ASP A 60 2.74 3.95 11.32
N THR A 61 2.22 2.87 10.75
CA THR A 61 1.95 2.78 9.30
C THR A 61 1.08 3.94 8.80
N TRP A 62 0.03 4.31 9.54
CA TRP A 62 -0.87 5.40 9.16
C TRP A 62 -0.19 6.78 9.21
N GLU A 63 0.79 6.97 10.12
CA GLU A 63 1.57 8.20 10.21
C GLU A 63 2.49 8.33 8.98
N PHE A 64 3.17 7.23 8.64
CA PHE A 64 3.97 7.18 7.43
C PHE A 64 3.13 7.51 6.18
N ASP A 65 1.91 6.98 6.06
CA ASP A 65 1.05 7.25 4.91
C ASP A 65 0.73 8.74 4.75
N VAL A 66 0.38 9.44 5.84
CA VAL A 66 0.10 10.88 5.83
C VAL A 66 1.36 11.69 5.55
N LEU A 67 2.46 11.42 6.25
CA LEU A 67 3.74 12.13 6.06
C LEU A 67 4.30 11.91 4.65
N SER A 68 4.18 10.69 4.13
CA SER A 68 4.60 10.32 2.78
C SER A 68 3.77 11.03 1.71
N ALA A 69 2.45 11.20 1.90
CA ALA A 69 1.62 12.00 1.00
C ALA A 69 2.08 13.46 0.96
N LEU A 70 2.35 14.07 2.12
CA LEU A 70 2.92 15.42 2.22
C LEU A 70 4.30 15.49 1.55
N ARG A 71 5.16 14.52 1.77
CA ARG A 71 6.51 14.49 1.20
C ARG A 71 6.49 14.44 -0.33
N ARG A 72 5.59 13.61 -0.90
CA ARG A 72 5.41 13.49 -2.37
C ARG A 72 4.81 14.72 -3.03
N SER A 73 4.15 15.61 -2.27
CA SER A 73 3.59 16.85 -2.85
C SER A 73 4.67 17.85 -3.29
N GLY A 74 5.94 17.60 -2.95
CA GLY A 74 7.04 18.52 -3.25
C GLY A 74 7.10 19.71 -2.30
N SER A 75 8.20 20.45 -2.35
CA SER A 75 8.35 21.66 -1.53
C SER A 75 7.24 22.68 -1.86
N PRO A 76 6.62 23.28 -0.85
CA PRO A 76 6.94 23.27 0.58
C PRO A 76 6.24 22.16 1.40
N TYR A 77 5.90 21.00 0.81
CA TYR A 77 5.35 19.81 1.47
C TYR A 77 4.01 20.06 2.19
N ARG A 78 3.08 20.67 1.47
CA ARG A 78 1.77 21.11 1.97
C ARG A 78 0.63 20.48 1.20
N LEU A 79 -0.38 20.01 1.92
CA LEU A 79 -1.64 19.54 1.34
C LEU A 79 -2.81 20.02 2.18
N SER A 80 -3.98 20.17 1.56
CA SER A 80 -5.22 20.33 2.30
C SER A 80 -5.63 19.00 2.94
N PRO A 81 -6.40 19.01 4.05
CA PRO A 81 -6.98 17.80 4.61
C PRO A 81 -7.79 16.98 3.59
N GLY A 82 -8.51 17.64 2.69
CA GLY A 82 -9.24 16.96 1.59
C GLY A 82 -8.33 16.19 0.66
N ALA A 83 -7.20 16.77 0.25
CA ALA A 83 -6.21 16.08 -0.58
C ALA A 83 -5.57 14.87 0.16
N LEU A 84 -5.33 15.00 1.47
CA LEU A 84 -4.83 13.88 2.28
C LEU A 84 -5.85 12.74 2.38
N ILE A 85 -7.15 13.04 2.56
CA ILE A 85 -8.23 12.06 2.56
C ILE A 85 -8.22 11.24 1.27
N THR A 86 -8.17 11.92 0.12
CA THR A 86 -8.15 11.26 -1.20
C THR A 86 -6.91 10.37 -1.37
N GLN A 87 -5.73 10.85 -0.94
CA GLN A 87 -4.48 10.11 -1.15
C GLN A 87 -4.29 8.94 -0.17
N THR A 88 -4.92 8.98 1.01
CA THR A 88 -4.79 7.94 2.04
C THR A 88 -6.02 7.05 2.18
N LEU A 89 -7.07 7.30 1.38
CA LEU A 89 -8.31 6.52 1.31
C LEU A 89 -8.98 6.34 2.69
N VAL A 90 -9.04 7.40 3.48
CA VAL A 90 -9.67 7.41 4.81
C VAL A 90 -10.83 8.39 4.89
N THR A 91 -11.65 8.29 5.95
CA THR A 91 -12.75 9.25 6.19
C THR A 91 -12.24 10.59 6.72
N SER A 92 -13.06 11.65 6.61
CA SER A 92 -12.67 12.98 7.08
C SER A 92 -12.47 13.03 8.61
N GLY A 93 -13.30 12.33 9.39
CA GLY A 93 -13.12 12.24 10.84
C GLY A 93 -11.82 11.54 11.23
N THR A 94 -11.46 10.45 10.53
CA THR A 94 -10.18 9.76 10.71
C THR A 94 -9.03 10.69 10.39
N MET A 95 -9.08 11.44 9.28
CA MET A 95 -8.01 12.34 8.87
C MET A 95 -7.82 13.48 9.88
N THR A 96 -8.90 14.07 10.39
CA THR A 96 -8.82 15.12 11.43
C THR A 96 -8.06 14.63 12.65
N ASN A 97 -8.42 13.46 13.18
CA ASN A 97 -7.74 12.85 14.32
C ASN A 97 -6.24 12.56 14.02
N ARG A 98 -5.94 12.04 12.83
CA ARG A 98 -4.55 11.78 12.40
C ARG A 98 -3.71 13.06 12.36
N ILE A 99 -4.25 14.16 11.80
CA ILE A 99 -3.58 15.44 11.75
C ILE A 99 -3.37 16.02 13.16
N ASP A 100 -4.34 15.88 14.06
CA ASP A 100 -4.20 16.31 15.46
C ASP A 100 -3.04 15.60 16.14
N ARG A 101 -3.00 14.27 16.07
CA ARG A 101 -1.94 13.45 16.67
C ARG A 101 -0.56 13.75 16.08
N LEU A 102 -0.47 13.92 14.75
CA LEU A 102 0.80 14.31 14.10
C LEU A 102 1.25 15.71 14.50
N THR A 103 0.30 16.63 14.75
CA THR A 103 0.61 17.98 15.23
C THR A 103 1.11 17.93 16.68
N GLU A 104 0.47 17.16 17.55
CA GLU A 104 0.92 16.93 18.93
C GLU A 104 2.33 16.32 19.00
N ARG A 105 2.67 15.44 18.05
CA ARG A 105 4.02 14.89 17.91
C ARG A 105 5.03 15.86 17.26
N GLY A 106 4.59 17.03 16.83
CA GLY A 106 5.44 18.02 16.18
C GLY A 106 5.93 17.61 14.77
N LEU A 107 5.30 16.61 14.12
CA LEU A 107 5.68 16.11 12.79
C LEU A 107 5.05 16.91 11.66
N VAL A 108 3.89 17.53 11.91
CA VAL A 108 3.22 18.43 10.98
C VAL A 108 2.78 19.71 11.71
N ARG A 109 2.46 20.74 10.94
CA ARG A 109 1.83 21.96 11.44
C ARG A 109 0.66 22.37 10.55
N ARG A 110 -0.34 23.05 11.14
CA ARG A 110 -1.45 23.65 10.42
C ARG A 110 -1.14 25.08 10.05
N LEU A 111 -1.47 25.47 8.84
CA LEU A 111 -1.32 26.82 8.33
C LEU A 111 -2.65 27.29 7.73
N PRO A 112 -2.95 28.62 7.79
CA PRO A 112 -4.08 29.17 7.06
C PRO A 112 -3.80 29.08 5.55
N THR A 113 -4.85 28.84 4.76
CA THR A 113 -4.76 28.88 3.30
C THR A 113 -4.69 30.34 2.85
N PRO A 114 -3.69 30.76 2.04
CA PRO A 114 -3.64 32.11 1.48
C PRO A 114 -4.92 32.42 0.70
N GLY A 115 -5.58 33.52 1.05
CA GLY A 115 -6.81 33.96 0.37
C GLY A 115 -8.11 33.27 0.81
N ASP A 116 -8.05 32.24 1.65
CA ASP A 116 -9.22 31.57 2.21
C ASP A 116 -9.16 31.53 3.75
N ARG A 117 -10.05 32.33 4.39
CA ARG A 117 -10.12 32.42 5.86
C ARG A 117 -10.53 31.12 6.56
N ARG A 118 -11.16 30.19 5.84
CA ARG A 118 -11.62 28.90 6.37
C ARG A 118 -10.73 27.73 5.96
N GLY A 119 -9.85 27.97 4.99
CA GLY A 119 -8.96 26.94 4.46
C GLY A 119 -7.80 26.65 5.42
N VAL A 120 -7.48 25.37 5.55
CA VAL A 120 -6.34 24.87 6.33
C VAL A 120 -5.44 24.07 5.42
N LEU A 121 -4.14 24.32 5.52
CA LEU A 121 -3.09 23.49 4.95
C LEU A 121 -2.35 22.76 6.07
N VAL A 122 -1.96 21.54 5.80
CA VAL A 122 -1.08 20.72 6.64
C VAL A 122 0.29 20.68 5.98
N GLU A 123 1.32 21.02 6.74
CA GLU A 123 2.70 21.09 6.27
C GLU A 123 3.61 20.20 7.12
N LEU A 124 4.58 19.53 6.49
CA LEU A 124 5.66 18.86 7.22
C LEU A 124 6.50 19.85 8.01
N THR A 125 6.84 19.50 9.23
CA THR A 125 7.95 20.14 9.95
C THR A 125 9.30 19.56 9.51
N VAL A 126 10.40 20.14 9.95
CA VAL A 126 11.73 19.53 9.74
C VAL A 126 11.80 18.14 10.35
N ALA A 127 11.27 17.97 11.56
CA ALA A 127 11.22 16.67 12.24
C ALA A 127 10.37 15.65 11.46
N GLY A 128 9.20 16.07 10.91
CA GLY A 128 8.35 15.23 10.07
C GLY A 128 9.03 14.82 8.78
N LEU A 129 9.77 15.75 8.14
CA LEU A 129 10.53 15.47 6.94
C LEU A 129 11.64 14.44 7.19
N GLU A 130 12.42 14.62 8.25
CA GLU A 130 13.46 13.67 8.63
C GLU A 130 12.90 12.29 9.00
N ALA A 131 11.77 12.25 9.73
CA ALA A 131 11.13 11.00 10.13
C ALA A 131 10.64 10.20 8.91
N VAL A 132 9.94 10.83 7.97
CA VAL A 132 9.43 10.14 6.77
C VAL A 132 10.57 9.72 5.83
N ASP A 133 11.62 10.53 5.68
CA ASP A 133 12.76 10.18 4.82
C ASP A 133 13.55 8.99 5.40
N ARG A 134 13.75 8.92 6.74
CA ARG A 134 14.34 7.73 7.41
C ARG A 134 13.45 6.49 7.25
N ALA A 135 12.15 6.62 7.46
CA ALA A 135 11.21 5.50 7.34
C ALA A 135 11.16 4.96 5.90
N MET A 136 11.19 5.86 4.90
CA MET A 136 11.22 5.47 3.49
C MET A 136 12.52 4.73 3.14
N ALA A 137 13.66 5.20 3.62
CA ALA A 137 14.93 4.52 3.38
C ALA A 137 14.92 3.09 3.94
N ALA A 138 14.48 2.92 5.19
CA ALA A 138 14.37 1.60 5.83
C ALA A 138 13.38 0.67 5.11
N LEU A 139 12.24 1.21 4.64
CA LEU A 139 11.27 0.47 3.85
C LEU A 139 11.88 -0.03 2.54
N LEU A 140 12.55 0.86 1.79
CA LEU A 140 13.18 0.50 0.51
C LEU A 140 14.29 -0.53 0.68
N ASP A 141 15.06 -0.48 1.77
CA ASP A 141 16.08 -1.49 2.07
C ASP A 141 15.44 -2.86 2.32
N THR A 142 14.34 -2.90 3.06
CA THR A 142 13.58 -4.13 3.32
C THR A 142 12.99 -4.69 2.01
N GLU A 143 12.35 -3.84 1.20
CA GLU A 143 11.72 -4.24 -0.07
C GLU A 143 12.76 -4.71 -1.11
N ARG A 144 13.94 -4.05 -1.19
CA ARG A 144 15.07 -4.52 -2.01
C ARG A 144 15.55 -5.90 -1.58
N GLY A 145 15.62 -6.16 -0.27
CA GLY A 145 15.98 -7.48 0.26
C GLY A 145 15.01 -8.56 -0.18
N LEU A 146 13.71 -8.28 -0.13
CA LEU A 146 12.66 -9.21 -0.59
C LEU A 146 12.74 -9.46 -2.10
N LEU A 147 12.89 -8.41 -2.90
CA LEU A 147 13.02 -8.51 -4.34
C LEU A 147 14.38 -9.11 -4.78
N GLY A 148 15.39 -9.09 -3.90
CA GLY A 148 16.72 -9.62 -4.18
C GLY A 148 16.74 -11.11 -4.55
N THR A 149 15.69 -11.85 -4.21
CA THR A 149 15.50 -13.26 -4.57
C THR A 149 15.16 -13.46 -6.06
N LEU A 150 14.74 -12.40 -6.76
CA LEU A 150 14.39 -12.44 -8.18
C LEU A 150 15.47 -11.80 -9.03
N PRO A 151 15.78 -12.36 -10.23
CA PRO A 151 16.58 -11.67 -11.25
C PRO A 151 15.94 -10.33 -11.66
N GLU A 152 16.77 -9.36 -12.06
CA GLU A 152 16.29 -8.00 -12.41
C GLU A 152 15.19 -8.00 -13.50
N PRO A 153 15.32 -8.77 -14.61
CA PRO A 153 14.26 -8.80 -15.62
C PRO A 153 12.92 -9.33 -15.11
N ASP A 154 12.94 -10.20 -14.09
CA ASP A 154 11.73 -10.76 -13.50
C ASP A 154 11.06 -9.77 -12.54
N ARG A 155 11.84 -8.89 -11.88
CA ARG A 155 11.30 -7.79 -11.07
C ARG A 155 10.51 -6.81 -11.94
N ASP A 156 11.07 -6.40 -13.07
CA ASP A 156 10.43 -5.48 -14.02
C ASP A 156 9.16 -6.10 -14.61
N ARG A 157 9.23 -7.37 -14.98
CA ARG A 157 8.06 -8.10 -15.49
C ARG A 157 6.96 -8.24 -14.43
N LEU A 158 7.32 -8.56 -13.20
CA LEU A 158 6.36 -8.64 -12.08
C LEU A 158 5.68 -7.28 -11.85
N ALA A 159 6.45 -6.19 -11.82
CA ALA A 159 5.91 -4.83 -11.66
C ALA A 159 4.93 -4.49 -12.79
N ALA A 160 5.29 -4.80 -14.05
CA ALA A 160 4.41 -4.56 -15.21
C ALA A 160 3.10 -5.37 -15.13
N LEU A 161 3.17 -6.65 -14.75
CA LEU A 161 1.99 -7.52 -14.61
C LEU A 161 1.06 -7.06 -13.49
N LEU A 162 1.61 -6.70 -12.34
CA LEU A 162 0.84 -6.17 -11.21
C LEU A 162 0.20 -4.83 -11.57
N GLY A 163 0.92 -3.94 -12.26
CA GLY A 163 0.39 -2.66 -12.74
C GLY A 163 -0.78 -2.84 -13.72
N ALA A 164 -0.65 -3.74 -14.69
CA ALA A 164 -1.72 -4.05 -15.64
C ALA A 164 -2.98 -4.62 -14.95
N LEU A 165 -2.80 -5.47 -13.94
CA LEU A 165 -3.89 -6.02 -13.14
C LEU A 165 -4.58 -4.93 -12.32
N LEU A 166 -3.79 -4.07 -11.66
CA LEU A 166 -4.29 -2.99 -10.80
C LEU A 166 -5.15 -1.99 -11.60
N VAL A 167 -4.67 -1.54 -12.76
CA VAL A 167 -5.41 -0.63 -13.65
C VAL A 167 -6.77 -1.21 -14.04
N ARG A 168 -6.84 -2.53 -14.31
CA ARG A 168 -8.11 -3.18 -14.64
C ARG A 168 -9.08 -3.23 -13.45
N VAL A 169 -8.58 -3.53 -12.26
CA VAL A 169 -9.40 -3.63 -11.05
C VAL A 169 -9.90 -2.25 -10.62
N GLU A 170 -9.07 -1.21 -10.69
CA GLU A 170 -9.45 0.16 -10.35
C GLU A 170 -10.34 0.81 -11.41
N GLY A 171 -10.14 0.48 -12.69
CA GLY A 171 -10.95 0.98 -13.80
C GLY A 171 -12.35 0.33 -13.91
N HIS A 172 -12.57 -0.80 -13.22
CA HIS A 172 -13.85 -1.47 -13.10
C HIS A 172 -14.12 -1.69 -11.61
N PRO A 173 -14.56 -0.66 -10.86
CA PRO A 173 -15.02 -0.88 -9.49
C PRO A 173 -16.14 -1.91 -9.56
N SER A 174 -15.86 -3.10 -9.05
CA SER A 174 -16.73 -4.26 -9.10
C SER A 174 -18.11 -3.91 -8.55
N GLU A 175 -19.16 -4.17 -9.29
CA GLU A 175 -20.55 -4.22 -8.80
C GLU A 175 -20.73 -5.18 -7.61
N ALA A 176 -19.71 -5.97 -7.29
CA ALA A 176 -19.66 -6.89 -6.16
C ALA A 176 -19.58 -6.20 -4.77
N ALA A 177 -19.43 -4.86 -4.69
CA ALA A 177 -19.53 -4.13 -3.43
C ALA A 177 -20.95 -3.61 -3.14
N ALA A 178 -21.89 -3.76 -4.05
CA ALA A 178 -23.31 -3.56 -3.79
C ALA A 178 -23.85 -4.85 -3.15
N GLY A 179 -23.71 -4.94 -1.82
CA GLY A 179 -24.41 -5.96 -1.05
C GLY A 179 -25.92 -5.82 -1.28
N PRO A 180 -26.70 -6.90 -1.26
CA PRO A 180 -28.15 -6.81 -1.35
C PRO A 180 -28.67 -6.15 -0.07
N ASP A 181 -28.91 -4.83 -0.13
CA ASP A 181 -29.91 -4.21 0.72
C ASP A 181 -31.26 -4.75 0.28
N ALA A 182 -31.94 -5.36 1.19
CA ALA A 182 -33.36 -5.63 1.27
C ALA A 182 -33.66 -7.11 1.62
N TYR A 183 -33.96 -7.36 2.86
CA TYR A 183 -35.30 -7.79 3.33
C TYR A 183 -35.31 -7.85 4.85
#